data_10be4ce36769b7c444eadd2bbfd2edd5
#
_entry.id   10be4ce36769b7c444eadd2bbfd2edd5
#
_cell.length_a   1.000
_cell.length_b   1.000
_cell.length_c   1.000
_cell.angle_alpha   90.00
_cell.angle_beta   90.00
_cell.angle_gamma   90.00
#
_symmetry.space_group_name_H-M   'P 1'
#
loop_
_entity.id
_entity.type
_entity.pdbx_description
1 polymer ?
#
loop_
_entity_poly.entity_id
_entity_poly.type
_entity_poly.pdbx_seq_one_letter_code
_entity_poly.pdbx_strand_id
1 'polypeptide(L)'
;LVCYTSQMSRLVNDDVDIILVGDSLGMTIYGFKNTLSVTLDMMINHGAAVVRSTTKPHIVVDMPFGSYEESPELAFRSASKIMRETGAQSVKLEGGEEFADTIQFLNQRGIPVMGHIGLMPQRMQTLGGFFTQGKTDQESKKLINDAKAISEAGAFSMVVEAIPEEVATEITNIIEVPTIGIGGGRNCDGQILVSHDILNLYGDFTPKFVKKYGNINENITTAIKKYSNEVKNKTFPTEKHIFTIKK
;
A
#
# COMPACT_ATOMS: atom_id res chain seq x y z
N LEU A 1 -1.26 3.68 -6.82
CA LEU A 1 -2.45 3.26 -6.07
C LEU A 1 -2.17 2.01 -5.27
N VAL A 2 -2.70 1.88 -4.01
CA VAL A 2 -2.60 0.63 -3.25
C VAL A 2 -3.70 -0.33 -3.69
N CYS A 3 -3.32 -1.53 -4.14
CA CYS A 3 -4.23 -2.60 -4.58
C CYS A 3 -3.79 -3.95 -4.04
N TYR A 4 -4.76 -4.85 -3.75
CA TYR A 4 -4.47 -6.12 -3.10
C TYR A 4 -4.92 -7.36 -3.88
N THR A 5 -5.68 -7.18 -4.96
CA THR A 5 -6.32 -8.30 -5.68
C THR A 5 -6.13 -8.19 -7.17
N SER A 6 -6.20 -9.33 -7.87
CA SER A 6 -6.12 -9.38 -9.33
C SER A 6 -7.26 -8.63 -10.02
N GLN A 7 -8.45 -8.58 -9.41
CA GLN A 7 -9.57 -7.84 -10.00
C GLN A 7 -9.29 -6.33 -9.96
N MET A 8 -8.90 -5.81 -8.78
CA MET A 8 -8.63 -4.38 -8.63
C MET A 8 -7.46 -3.94 -9.50
N SER A 9 -6.35 -4.68 -9.52
CA SER A 9 -5.17 -4.31 -10.30
C SER A 9 -5.45 -4.30 -11.81
N ARG A 10 -6.31 -5.21 -12.29
CA ARG A 10 -6.73 -5.22 -13.71
C ARG A 10 -7.54 -3.98 -14.07
N LEU A 11 -8.42 -3.50 -13.18
CA LEU A 11 -9.25 -2.32 -13.41
C LEU A 11 -8.44 -1.02 -13.48
N VAL A 12 -7.30 -0.95 -12.78
CA VAL A 12 -6.48 0.25 -12.71
C VAL A 12 -5.22 0.20 -13.57
N ASN A 13 -5.03 -0.89 -14.32
CA ASN A 13 -3.81 -1.19 -15.08
C ASN A 13 -3.37 -0.08 -16.04
N ASP A 14 -4.31 0.67 -16.60
CA ASP A 14 -4.03 1.69 -17.61
C ASP A 14 -3.97 3.12 -17.04
N ASP A 15 -4.33 3.31 -15.76
CA ASP A 15 -4.60 4.61 -15.17
C ASP A 15 -3.61 4.99 -14.05
N VAL A 16 -2.69 4.10 -13.68
CA VAL A 16 -1.74 4.34 -12.59
C VAL A 16 -0.32 3.92 -12.99
N ASP A 17 0.69 4.66 -12.50
CA ASP A 17 2.10 4.39 -12.79
C ASP A 17 2.67 3.31 -11.86
N ILE A 18 2.23 3.30 -10.60
CA ILE A 18 2.68 2.35 -9.57
C ILE A 18 1.48 1.69 -8.91
N ILE A 19 1.56 0.38 -8.72
CA ILE A 19 0.70 -0.36 -7.79
C ILE A 19 1.55 -0.82 -6.60
N LEU A 20 1.13 -0.42 -5.41
CA LEU A 20 1.67 -0.91 -4.15
C LEU A 20 0.76 -2.00 -3.59
N VAL A 21 1.30 -3.18 -3.38
CA VAL A 21 0.65 -4.22 -2.58
C VAL A 21 1.05 -3.97 -1.14
N GLY A 22 0.22 -3.20 -0.43
CA GLY A 22 0.49 -2.73 0.93
C GLY A 22 0.11 -3.76 2.00
N ASP A 23 0.82 -3.78 3.13
CA ASP A 23 0.47 -4.60 4.29
C ASP A 23 -0.82 -4.14 4.99
N SER A 24 -1.34 -2.97 4.63
CA SER A 24 -2.70 -2.52 4.95
C SER A 24 -3.78 -3.51 4.49
N LEU A 25 -3.46 -4.49 3.62
CA LEU A 25 -4.33 -5.63 3.33
C LEU A 25 -4.76 -6.38 4.61
N GLY A 26 -3.93 -6.39 5.64
CA GLY A 26 -4.30 -6.97 6.93
C GLY A 26 -5.58 -6.38 7.48
N MET A 27 -5.73 -5.07 7.41
CA MET A 27 -6.90 -4.35 7.89
C MET A 27 -8.07 -4.44 6.89
N THR A 28 -7.79 -4.20 5.60
CA THR A 28 -8.85 -4.06 4.57
C THR A 28 -9.40 -5.38 4.06
N ILE A 29 -8.58 -6.42 3.97
CA ILE A 29 -8.97 -7.73 3.40
C ILE A 29 -9.17 -8.78 4.50
N TYR A 30 -8.27 -8.82 5.49
CA TYR A 30 -8.30 -9.83 6.54
C TYR A 30 -9.07 -9.40 7.80
N GLY A 31 -9.43 -8.10 7.92
CA GLY A 31 -10.15 -7.57 9.07
C GLY A 31 -9.31 -7.51 10.36
N PHE A 32 -7.98 -7.50 10.26
CA PHE A 32 -7.10 -7.33 11.41
C PHE A 32 -7.20 -5.90 11.95
N LYS A 33 -6.87 -5.73 13.22
CA LYS A 33 -6.89 -4.41 13.87
C LYS A 33 -5.75 -3.48 13.40
N ASN A 34 -4.66 -4.08 12.91
CA ASN A 34 -3.46 -3.39 12.44
C ASN A 34 -2.69 -4.28 11.45
N THR A 35 -1.53 -3.80 10.98
CA THR A 35 -0.68 -4.49 9.99
C THR A 35 0.26 -5.54 10.61
N LEU A 36 0.47 -5.54 11.93
CA LEU A 36 1.48 -6.38 12.60
C LEU A 36 1.27 -7.89 12.45
N SER A 37 0.04 -8.32 12.19
CA SER A 37 -0.30 -9.75 11.98
C SER A 37 -0.14 -10.21 10.54
N VAL A 38 0.26 -9.32 9.62
CA VAL A 38 0.47 -9.66 8.23
C VAL A 38 1.76 -10.46 8.08
N THR A 39 1.68 -11.62 7.45
CA THR A 39 2.82 -12.48 7.21
C THR A 39 3.46 -12.27 5.85
N LEU A 40 4.72 -12.68 5.70
CA LEU A 40 5.42 -12.63 4.43
C LEU A 40 4.68 -13.43 3.33
N ASP A 41 4.12 -14.59 3.68
CA ASP A 41 3.38 -15.43 2.72
C ASP A 41 2.05 -14.78 2.28
N MET A 42 1.37 -14.01 3.16
CA MET A 42 0.22 -13.19 2.74
C MET A 42 0.65 -12.17 1.69
N MET A 43 1.74 -11.44 1.93
CA MET A 43 2.25 -10.45 0.98
C MET A 43 2.63 -11.09 -0.35
N ILE A 44 3.28 -12.25 -0.33
CA ILE A 44 3.63 -13.01 -1.53
C ILE A 44 2.38 -13.45 -2.31
N ASN A 45 1.37 -14.00 -1.63
CA ASN A 45 0.15 -14.46 -2.29
C ASN A 45 -0.60 -13.32 -3.00
N HIS A 46 -0.75 -12.18 -2.32
CA HIS A 46 -1.39 -11.00 -2.89
C HIS A 46 -0.53 -10.35 -3.98
N GLY A 47 0.78 -10.21 -3.75
CA GLY A 47 1.73 -9.70 -4.72
C GLY A 47 1.71 -10.50 -6.03
N ALA A 48 1.79 -11.82 -5.94
CA ALA A 48 1.71 -12.71 -7.10
C ALA A 48 0.37 -12.59 -7.86
N ALA A 49 -0.75 -12.42 -7.14
CA ALA A 49 -2.06 -12.22 -7.76
C ALA A 49 -2.14 -10.89 -8.52
N VAL A 50 -1.59 -9.82 -7.96
CA VAL A 50 -1.52 -8.50 -8.59
C VAL A 50 -0.62 -8.54 -9.82
N VAL A 51 0.61 -9.06 -9.71
CA VAL A 51 1.58 -9.16 -10.82
C VAL A 51 0.99 -9.91 -12.02
N ARG A 52 0.34 -11.06 -11.80
CA ARG A 52 -0.28 -11.84 -12.90
C ARG A 52 -1.38 -11.08 -13.66
N SER A 53 -1.91 -10.03 -13.10
CA SER A 53 -3.05 -9.28 -13.65
C SER A 53 -2.69 -7.88 -14.11
N THR A 54 -1.40 -7.54 -14.08
CA THR A 54 -0.88 -6.19 -14.33
C THR A 54 0.17 -6.25 -15.44
N THR A 55 0.15 -5.29 -16.36
CA THR A 55 1.07 -5.25 -17.50
C THR A 55 1.82 -3.92 -17.66
N LYS A 56 1.31 -2.81 -17.12
CA LYS A 56 1.89 -1.48 -17.29
C LYS A 56 2.50 -0.90 -16.01
N PRO A 57 1.77 -0.85 -14.86
CA PRO A 57 2.30 -0.25 -13.64
C PRO A 57 3.53 -0.97 -13.10
N HIS A 58 4.42 -0.20 -12.49
CA HIS A 58 5.48 -0.74 -11.66
C HIS A 58 4.88 -1.31 -10.36
N ILE A 59 5.22 -2.56 -10.04
CA ILE A 59 4.68 -3.24 -8.87
C ILE A 59 5.67 -3.22 -7.72
N VAL A 60 5.24 -2.66 -6.60
CA VAL A 60 5.95 -2.66 -5.32
C VAL A 60 5.20 -3.55 -4.35
N VAL A 61 5.90 -4.38 -3.57
CA VAL A 61 5.31 -5.20 -2.51
C VAL A 61 5.91 -4.81 -1.17
N ASP A 62 5.06 -4.56 -0.18
CA ASP A 62 5.52 -4.27 1.18
C ASP A 62 6.23 -5.46 1.82
N MET A 63 7.30 -5.16 2.54
CA MET A 63 7.90 -6.07 3.50
C MET A 63 7.14 -5.92 4.83
N PRO A 64 6.45 -6.98 5.30
CA PRO A 64 5.65 -6.88 6.51
C PRO A 64 6.52 -6.85 7.76
N PHE A 65 5.95 -6.38 8.86
CA PHE A 65 6.61 -6.33 10.17
C PHE A 65 7.24 -7.69 10.54
N GLY A 66 8.45 -7.66 11.07
CA GLY A 66 9.24 -8.84 11.45
C GLY A 66 10.00 -9.48 10.29
N SER A 67 9.93 -8.93 9.08
CA SER A 67 10.58 -9.51 7.90
C SER A 67 11.90 -8.82 7.52
N TYR A 68 12.24 -7.67 8.12
CA TYR A 68 13.43 -6.90 7.73
C TYR A 68 14.14 -6.17 8.88
N GLU A 69 13.51 -6.06 10.06
CA GLU A 69 13.99 -5.19 11.12
C GLU A 69 15.20 -5.76 11.88
N GLU A 70 15.35 -7.09 11.89
CA GLU A 70 16.39 -7.77 12.68
C GLU A 70 17.79 -7.53 12.10
N SER A 71 17.94 -7.64 10.77
CA SER A 71 19.24 -7.44 10.10
C SER A 71 19.08 -7.23 8.57
N PRO A 72 20.09 -6.62 7.91
CA PRO A 72 20.13 -6.51 6.45
C PRO A 72 20.04 -7.87 5.73
N GLU A 73 20.62 -8.93 6.32
CA GLU A 73 20.57 -10.29 5.75
C GLU A 73 19.17 -10.89 5.81
N LEU A 74 18.42 -10.66 6.90
CA LEU A 74 17.02 -11.06 6.99
C LEU A 74 16.20 -10.29 5.94
N ALA A 75 16.39 -8.97 5.87
CA ALA A 75 15.74 -8.14 4.86
C ALA A 75 16.01 -8.65 3.44
N PHE A 76 17.24 -9.02 3.11
CA PHE A 76 17.60 -9.59 1.82
C PHE A 76 16.88 -10.92 1.53
N ARG A 77 16.85 -11.83 2.50
CA ARG A 77 16.14 -13.11 2.35
C ARG A 77 14.65 -12.90 2.09
N SER A 78 14.03 -11.99 2.83
CA SER A 78 12.59 -11.69 2.68
C SER A 78 12.30 -10.98 1.36
N ALA A 79 13.04 -9.94 1.03
CA ALA A 79 12.87 -9.18 -0.21
C ALA A 79 13.12 -10.03 -1.46
N SER A 80 14.19 -10.83 -1.47
CA SER A 80 14.48 -11.75 -2.57
C SER A 80 13.41 -12.85 -2.72
N LYS A 81 12.83 -13.33 -1.61
CA LYS A 81 11.71 -14.27 -1.63
C LYS A 81 10.47 -13.60 -2.24
N ILE A 82 10.12 -12.37 -1.81
CA ILE A 82 9.01 -11.60 -2.40
C ILE A 82 9.20 -11.48 -3.91
N MET A 83 10.33 -10.92 -4.36
CA MET A 83 10.55 -10.65 -5.79
C MET A 83 10.54 -11.94 -6.64
N ARG A 84 11.18 -13.00 -6.17
CA ARG A 84 11.24 -14.28 -6.88
C ARG A 84 9.88 -14.96 -7.00
N GLU A 85 9.07 -14.95 -5.93
CA GLU A 85 7.81 -15.70 -5.90
C GLU A 85 6.63 -14.91 -6.46
N THR A 86 6.72 -13.56 -6.45
CA THR A 86 5.67 -12.70 -6.99
C THR A 86 5.94 -12.24 -8.41
N GLY A 87 7.21 -12.02 -8.78
CA GLY A 87 7.63 -11.31 -9.99
C GLY A 87 7.53 -9.79 -9.87
N ALA A 88 7.34 -9.23 -8.66
CA ALA A 88 7.35 -7.79 -8.43
C ALA A 88 8.73 -7.19 -8.71
N GLN A 89 8.76 -5.93 -9.15
CA GLN A 89 9.98 -5.24 -9.53
C GLN A 89 10.72 -4.61 -8.34
N SER A 90 10.05 -4.40 -7.21
CA SER A 90 10.64 -3.76 -6.04
C SER A 90 9.89 -4.09 -4.76
N VAL A 91 10.49 -3.75 -3.63
CA VAL A 91 9.88 -3.89 -2.30
C VAL A 91 9.78 -2.53 -1.61
N LYS A 92 8.89 -2.40 -0.62
CA LYS A 92 8.85 -1.23 0.28
C LYS A 92 9.13 -1.66 1.72
N LEU A 93 9.81 -0.81 2.47
CA LEU A 93 10.00 -0.95 3.92
C LEU A 93 9.82 0.40 4.61
N GLU A 94 9.45 0.35 5.90
CA GLU A 94 9.21 1.51 6.75
C GLU A 94 10.42 1.76 7.65
N GLY A 95 10.84 3.02 7.74
CA GLY A 95 11.89 3.48 8.62
C GLY A 95 12.74 4.60 8.03
N GLY A 96 13.49 5.27 8.91
CA GLY A 96 14.35 6.39 8.58
C GLY A 96 15.83 6.03 8.52
N GLU A 97 16.64 6.93 9.04
CA GLU A 97 18.12 6.81 9.09
C GLU A 97 18.59 5.44 9.60
N GLU A 98 17.86 4.85 10.56
CA GLU A 98 18.17 3.55 11.14
C GLU A 98 18.09 2.36 10.16
N PHE A 99 17.46 2.53 9.00
CA PHE A 99 17.40 1.54 7.93
C PHE A 99 18.23 1.89 6.69
N ALA A 100 18.99 2.97 6.71
CA ALA A 100 19.85 3.36 5.60
C ALA A 100 20.81 2.23 5.19
N ASP A 101 21.49 1.62 6.15
CA ASP A 101 22.40 0.49 5.90
C ASP A 101 21.67 -0.72 5.28
N THR A 102 20.44 -1.01 5.74
CA THR A 102 19.63 -2.08 5.18
C THR A 102 19.22 -1.78 3.73
N ILE A 103 18.79 -0.55 3.44
CA ILE A 103 18.42 -0.13 2.09
C ILE A 103 19.63 -0.20 1.17
N GLN A 104 20.79 0.30 1.60
CA GLN A 104 22.03 0.25 0.84
C GLN A 104 22.45 -1.22 0.57
N PHE A 105 22.35 -2.08 1.58
CA PHE A 105 22.65 -3.51 1.45
C PHE A 105 21.78 -4.21 0.40
N LEU A 106 20.48 -3.92 0.39
CA LEU A 106 19.52 -4.44 -0.58
C LEU A 106 19.81 -3.93 -1.99
N ASN A 107 19.98 -2.60 -2.12
CA ASN A 107 20.22 -1.94 -3.40
C ASN A 107 21.52 -2.45 -4.08
N GLN A 108 22.63 -2.57 -3.34
CA GLN A 108 23.89 -3.11 -3.84
C GLN A 108 23.78 -4.57 -4.32
N ARG A 109 22.72 -5.30 -3.92
CA ARG A 109 22.45 -6.69 -4.33
C ARG A 109 21.33 -6.79 -5.36
N GLY A 110 20.95 -5.66 -5.97
CA GLY A 110 19.99 -5.62 -7.06
C GLY A 110 18.52 -5.68 -6.64
N ILE A 111 18.21 -5.33 -5.38
CA ILE A 111 16.83 -5.22 -4.89
C ILE A 111 16.48 -3.72 -4.79
N PRO A 112 15.62 -3.19 -5.70
CA PRO A 112 15.16 -1.83 -5.61
C PRO A 112 14.23 -1.65 -4.41
N VAL A 113 14.45 -0.59 -3.62
CA VAL A 113 13.69 -0.31 -2.41
C VAL A 113 12.96 1.02 -2.53
N MET A 114 11.67 1.03 -2.26
CA MET A 114 10.88 2.21 -1.94
C MET A 114 10.95 2.46 -0.43
N GLY A 115 11.43 3.63 -0.01
CA GLY A 115 11.44 4.02 1.40
C GLY A 115 10.05 4.46 1.86
N HIS A 116 9.85 4.54 3.19
CA HIS A 116 8.62 5.06 3.78
C HIS A 116 8.93 5.75 5.11
N ILE A 117 8.62 7.03 5.20
CA ILE A 117 8.79 7.87 6.38
C ILE A 117 7.49 8.58 6.78
N GLY A 118 7.47 9.14 7.97
CA GLY A 118 6.32 9.82 8.55
C GLY A 118 5.53 8.90 9.46
N LEU A 119 4.24 8.78 9.23
CA LEU A 119 3.44 7.76 9.90
C LEU A 119 3.80 6.39 9.34
N MET A 120 4.22 5.50 10.22
CA MET A 120 4.60 4.14 9.89
C MET A 120 3.64 3.17 10.58
N PRO A 121 2.67 2.56 9.87
CA PRO A 121 1.68 1.66 10.45
C PRO A 121 2.28 0.48 11.21
N GLN A 122 3.43 -0.04 10.79
CA GLN A 122 4.14 -1.12 11.48
C GLN A 122 4.72 -0.69 12.84
N ARG A 123 4.91 0.62 13.06
CA ARG A 123 5.39 1.19 14.32
C ARG A 123 4.30 1.85 15.17
N MET A 124 3.03 1.61 14.86
CA MET A 124 1.90 2.24 15.55
C MET A 124 1.92 2.05 17.08
N GLN A 125 2.47 0.93 17.57
CA GLN A 125 2.57 0.66 19.02
C GLN A 125 3.55 1.62 19.71
N THR A 126 4.66 1.94 19.06
CA THR A 126 5.66 2.88 19.59
C THR A 126 5.28 4.33 19.34
N LEU A 127 4.52 4.62 18.28
CA LEU A 127 4.01 5.95 17.97
C LEU A 127 2.75 6.34 18.74
N GLY A 128 2.16 5.39 19.49
CA GLY A 128 0.94 5.62 20.28
C GLY A 128 -0.34 5.72 19.46
N GLY A 129 -0.32 5.36 18.16
CA GLY A 129 -1.47 5.36 17.26
C GLY A 129 -1.21 6.03 15.92
N PHE A 130 -2.29 6.24 15.14
CA PHE A 130 -2.26 6.87 13.82
C PHE A 130 -2.33 8.41 13.94
N PHE A 131 -1.20 9.04 14.26
CA PHE A 131 -1.11 10.49 14.39
C PHE A 131 -0.17 11.09 13.34
N THR A 132 -0.49 12.33 12.91
CA THR A 132 0.40 13.13 12.05
C THR A 132 1.76 13.30 12.74
N GLN A 133 2.83 12.97 12.04
CA GLN A 133 4.22 13.09 12.48
C GLN A 133 4.79 14.44 12.02
N GLY A 134 5.90 14.89 12.63
CA GLY A 134 6.61 16.11 12.18
C GLY A 134 5.94 17.42 12.56
N LYS A 135 5.23 17.48 13.69
CA LYS A 135 4.55 18.71 14.14
C LYS A 135 5.44 19.67 14.93
N THR A 136 6.55 19.20 15.43
CA THR A 136 7.53 20.03 16.15
C THR A 136 8.76 20.21 15.30
N ASP A 137 9.56 21.28 15.56
CA ASP A 137 10.81 21.51 14.85
C ASP A 137 11.78 20.32 14.95
N GLN A 138 11.80 19.63 16.09
CA GLN A 138 12.65 18.48 16.29
C GLN A 138 12.19 17.28 15.45
N GLU A 139 10.89 17.00 15.41
CA GLU A 139 10.32 15.94 14.59
C GLU A 139 10.49 16.23 13.10
N SER A 140 10.29 17.49 12.67
CA SER A 140 10.48 17.91 11.28
C SER A 140 11.93 17.70 10.85
N LYS A 141 12.91 18.12 11.67
CA LYS A 141 14.34 17.90 11.40
C LYS A 141 14.68 16.41 11.30
N LYS A 142 14.08 15.58 12.17
CA LYS A 142 14.27 14.14 12.09
C LYS A 142 13.78 13.59 10.75
N LEU A 143 12.56 13.92 10.34
CA LEU A 143 12.00 13.46 9.06
C LEU A 143 12.84 13.89 7.85
N ILE A 144 13.38 15.11 7.88
CA ILE A 144 14.29 15.61 6.84
C ILE A 144 15.59 14.80 6.79
N ASN A 145 16.16 14.48 7.95
CA ASN A 145 17.37 13.64 8.04
C ASN A 145 17.08 12.21 7.59
N ASP A 146 15.95 11.63 8.02
CA ASP A 146 15.48 10.31 7.57
C ASP A 146 15.37 10.25 6.05
N ALA A 147 14.74 11.26 5.44
CA ALA A 147 14.58 11.34 3.98
C ALA A 147 15.93 11.39 3.25
N LYS A 148 16.87 12.20 3.72
CA LYS A 148 18.23 12.28 3.16
C LYS A 148 18.95 10.94 3.24
N ALA A 149 18.97 10.33 4.44
CA ALA A 149 19.67 9.08 4.67
C ALA A 149 19.15 7.95 3.77
N ILE A 150 17.82 7.84 3.61
CA ILE A 150 17.18 6.84 2.74
C ILE A 150 17.49 7.10 1.26
N SER A 151 17.43 8.36 0.82
CA SER A 151 17.76 8.75 -0.55
C SER A 151 19.22 8.44 -0.88
N GLU A 152 20.16 8.82 0.01
CA GLU A 152 21.61 8.55 -0.12
C GLU A 152 21.92 7.05 -0.08
N ALA A 153 21.14 6.25 0.65
CA ALA A 153 21.26 4.79 0.69
C ALA A 153 20.81 4.10 -0.62
N GLY A 154 20.22 4.85 -1.54
CA GLY A 154 19.85 4.38 -2.88
C GLY A 154 18.42 3.86 -2.99
N ALA A 155 17.48 4.28 -2.13
CA ALA A 155 16.07 4.10 -2.40
C ALA A 155 15.71 4.74 -3.76
N PHE A 156 14.84 4.11 -4.55
CA PHE A 156 14.45 4.66 -5.86
C PHE A 156 13.29 5.67 -5.78
N SER A 157 12.55 5.64 -4.69
CA SER A 157 11.45 6.56 -4.35
C SER A 157 11.13 6.48 -2.86
N MET A 158 10.30 7.40 -2.38
CA MET A 158 9.96 7.49 -0.96
C MET A 158 8.49 7.82 -0.75
N VAL A 159 7.79 7.00 0.03
CA VAL A 159 6.46 7.34 0.56
C VAL A 159 6.62 8.30 1.73
N VAL A 160 5.80 9.35 1.73
CA VAL A 160 5.76 10.39 2.76
C VAL A 160 4.35 10.41 3.33
N GLU A 161 4.15 9.84 4.54
CA GLU A 161 2.81 9.62 5.09
C GLU A 161 2.49 10.54 6.28
N ALA A 162 1.34 11.19 6.20
CA ALA A 162 0.70 11.94 7.30
C ALA A 162 1.66 12.90 8.03
N ILE A 163 2.34 13.75 7.26
CA ILE A 163 3.23 14.82 7.77
C ILE A 163 2.71 16.19 7.29
N PRO A 164 3.11 17.30 7.94
CA PRO A 164 2.77 18.65 7.47
C PRO A 164 3.25 18.91 6.03
N GLU A 165 2.45 19.63 5.25
CA GLU A 165 2.74 19.94 3.85
C GLU A 165 4.07 20.69 3.68
N GLU A 166 4.40 21.57 4.63
CA GLU A 166 5.65 22.33 4.61
C GLU A 166 6.88 21.43 4.72
N VAL A 167 6.82 20.43 5.61
CA VAL A 167 7.89 19.44 5.81
C VAL A 167 8.03 18.54 4.59
N ALA A 168 6.92 18.06 4.04
CA ALA A 168 6.92 17.24 2.82
C ALA A 168 7.48 18.03 1.62
N THR A 169 7.14 19.31 1.50
CA THR A 169 7.65 20.20 0.45
C THR A 169 9.17 20.38 0.59
N GLU A 170 9.66 20.60 1.79
CA GLU A 170 11.10 20.71 2.05
C GLU A 170 11.82 19.41 1.65
N ILE A 171 11.29 18.26 2.10
CA ILE A 171 11.85 16.94 1.76
C ILE A 171 11.92 16.77 0.24
N THR A 172 10.82 17.02 -0.47
CA THR A 172 10.74 16.87 -1.94
C THR A 172 11.77 17.75 -2.65
N ASN A 173 12.04 18.94 -2.13
CA ASN A 173 13.02 19.86 -2.75
C ASN A 173 14.49 19.50 -2.50
N ILE A 174 14.80 18.71 -1.48
CA ILE A 174 16.20 18.46 -1.06
C ILE A 174 16.71 17.05 -1.38
N ILE A 175 15.84 16.10 -1.72
CA ILE A 175 16.23 14.74 -2.13
C ILE A 175 16.09 14.59 -3.64
N GLU A 176 16.89 13.68 -4.21
CA GLU A 176 16.89 13.45 -5.66
C GLU A 176 15.87 12.41 -6.12
N VAL A 177 15.31 11.63 -5.18
CA VAL A 177 14.37 10.56 -5.51
C VAL A 177 12.93 11.05 -5.40
N PRO A 178 12.01 10.55 -6.26
CA PRO A 178 10.61 10.97 -6.23
C PRO A 178 9.94 10.70 -4.88
N THR A 179 9.23 11.71 -4.37
CA THR A 179 8.37 11.60 -3.20
C THR A 179 6.94 11.25 -3.59
N ILE A 180 6.32 10.31 -2.86
CA ILE A 180 4.94 9.86 -3.07
C ILE A 180 4.14 10.13 -1.81
N GLY A 181 3.28 11.14 -1.85
CA GLY A 181 2.51 11.61 -0.70
C GLY A 181 1.28 10.73 -0.43
N ILE A 182 1.08 10.40 0.84
CA ILE A 182 -0.18 9.93 1.38
C ILE A 182 -0.48 10.76 2.63
N GLY A 183 -1.20 11.85 2.45
CA GLY A 183 -1.33 12.87 3.50
C GLY A 183 -0.04 13.69 3.77
N GLY A 184 0.85 13.77 2.79
CA GLY A 184 2.06 14.60 2.79
C GLY A 184 1.91 15.94 2.06
N GLY A 185 0.68 16.35 1.74
CA GLY A 185 0.42 17.60 1.02
C GLY A 185 0.50 17.45 -0.50
N ARG A 186 0.39 18.59 -1.20
CA ARG A 186 0.22 18.65 -2.67
C ARG A 186 1.52 18.74 -3.46
N ASN A 187 2.64 19.01 -2.79
CA ASN A 187 3.93 19.31 -3.43
C ASN A 187 4.87 18.10 -3.54
N CYS A 188 4.42 16.91 -3.14
CA CYS A 188 5.11 15.66 -3.47
C CYS A 188 5.02 15.39 -5.00
N ASP A 189 6.03 14.69 -5.56
CA ASP A 189 6.09 14.37 -6.99
C ASP A 189 4.94 13.46 -7.45
N GLY A 190 4.45 12.60 -6.56
CA GLY A 190 3.31 11.73 -6.78
C GLY A 190 2.39 11.64 -5.57
N GLN A 191 1.24 10.98 -5.74
CA GLN A 191 0.26 10.72 -4.68
C GLN A 191 -0.15 9.27 -4.70
N ILE A 192 -0.36 8.70 -3.51
CA ILE A 192 -0.88 7.33 -3.37
C ILE A 192 -2.02 7.30 -2.36
N LEU A 193 -3.04 6.51 -2.64
CA LEU A 193 -4.16 6.23 -1.73
C LEU A 193 -4.52 4.74 -1.82
N VAL A 194 -5.21 4.25 -0.81
CA VAL A 194 -5.76 2.90 -0.79
C VAL A 194 -7.00 2.82 -1.69
N SER A 195 -7.03 1.86 -2.59
CA SER A 195 -8.17 1.68 -3.51
C SER A 195 -9.51 1.51 -2.79
N HIS A 196 -9.52 0.80 -1.67
CA HIS A 196 -10.72 0.61 -0.86
C HIS A 196 -11.24 1.92 -0.25
N ASP A 197 -10.34 2.84 0.12
CA ASP A 197 -10.71 4.15 0.69
C ASP A 197 -11.31 5.06 -0.38
N ILE A 198 -10.65 5.20 -1.54
CA ILE A 198 -11.14 6.07 -2.62
C ILE A 198 -12.48 5.60 -3.21
N LEU A 199 -12.75 4.29 -3.15
CA LEU A 199 -13.98 3.67 -3.61
C LEU A 199 -15.05 3.53 -2.52
N ASN A 200 -14.73 3.95 -1.29
CA ASN A 200 -15.61 3.78 -0.13
C ASN A 200 -16.05 2.33 0.09
N LEU A 201 -15.09 1.39 0.02
CA LEU A 201 -15.34 -0.05 0.22
C LEU A 201 -15.08 -0.50 1.65
N TYR A 202 -14.33 0.29 2.44
CA TYR A 202 -13.80 -0.10 3.73
C TYR A 202 -14.20 0.90 4.82
N GLY A 203 -14.81 0.36 5.89
CA GLY A 203 -14.98 0.97 7.21
C GLY A 203 -15.80 2.26 7.31
N ASP A 204 -16.08 2.62 8.56
CA ASP A 204 -16.76 3.84 8.91
C ASP A 204 -15.78 5.01 9.11
N PHE A 205 -14.48 4.74 9.25
CA PHE A 205 -13.43 5.74 9.42
C PHE A 205 -12.79 6.06 8.06
N THR A 206 -12.67 7.37 7.79
CA THR A 206 -11.97 7.88 6.61
C THR A 206 -10.90 8.86 7.07
N PRO A 207 -9.60 8.58 6.81
CA PRO A 207 -8.54 9.54 7.11
C PRO A 207 -8.77 10.89 6.46
N LYS A 208 -8.35 11.98 7.11
CA LYS A 208 -8.56 13.35 6.62
C LYS A 208 -8.03 13.58 5.20
N PHE A 209 -6.97 12.92 4.83
CA PHE A 209 -6.32 13.07 3.52
C PHE A 209 -7.00 12.26 2.40
N VAL A 210 -7.95 11.40 2.73
CA VAL A 210 -8.65 10.57 1.75
C VAL A 210 -9.80 11.35 1.13
N LYS A 211 -9.78 11.46 -0.20
CA LYS A 211 -10.93 11.88 -0.99
C LYS A 211 -11.61 10.64 -1.59
N LYS A 212 -12.90 10.49 -1.35
CA LYS A 212 -13.72 9.44 -1.98
C LYS A 212 -14.08 9.85 -3.40
N TYR A 213 -13.84 8.98 -4.35
CA TYR A 213 -14.17 9.16 -5.78
C TYR A 213 -15.36 8.29 -6.22
N GLY A 214 -15.79 7.36 -5.37
CA GLY A 214 -16.94 6.49 -5.60
C GLY A 214 -17.62 6.08 -4.30
N ASN A 215 -18.81 5.48 -4.41
CA ASN A 215 -19.57 4.91 -3.29
C ASN A 215 -19.96 3.45 -3.60
N ILE A 216 -18.95 2.61 -3.78
CA ILE A 216 -19.16 1.23 -4.24
C ILE A 216 -19.81 0.38 -3.14
N ASN A 217 -19.59 0.69 -1.88
CA ASN A 217 -20.26 0.02 -0.75
C ASN A 217 -21.79 0.02 -0.91
N GLU A 218 -22.38 1.18 -1.21
CA GLU A 218 -23.82 1.31 -1.41
C GLU A 218 -24.30 0.50 -2.63
N ASN A 219 -23.55 0.54 -3.72
CA ASN A 219 -23.85 -0.23 -4.92
C ASN A 219 -23.87 -1.74 -4.65
N ILE A 220 -22.84 -2.24 -3.94
CA ILE A 220 -22.75 -3.65 -3.53
C ILE A 220 -23.91 -4.02 -2.63
N THR A 221 -24.18 -3.22 -1.59
CA THR A 221 -25.26 -3.48 -0.63
C THR A 221 -26.62 -3.54 -1.34
N THR A 222 -26.88 -2.61 -2.24
CA THR A 222 -28.11 -2.55 -3.03
C THR A 222 -28.26 -3.77 -3.94
N ALA A 223 -27.20 -4.15 -4.65
CA ALA A 223 -27.19 -5.32 -5.53
C ALA A 223 -27.48 -6.62 -4.75
N ILE A 224 -26.82 -6.81 -3.59
CA ILE A 224 -27.02 -8.00 -2.75
C ILE A 224 -28.45 -8.04 -2.17
N LYS A 225 -28.98 -6.90 -1.72
CA LYS A 225 -30.38 -6.83 -1.24
C LYS A 225 -31.37 -7.21 -2.34
N LYS A 226 -31.17 -6.71 -3.57
CA LYS A 226 -32.02 -7.04 -4.73
C LYS A 226 -31.96 -8.54 -5.01
N TYR A 227 -30.75 -9.11 -5.14
CA TYR A 227 -30.58 -10.55 -5.34
C TYR A 227 -31.27 -11.38 -4.25
N SER A 228 -31.05 -11.05 -2.98
CA SER A 228 -31.69 -11.74 -1.85
C SER A 228 -33.23 -11.71 -1.93
N ASN A 229 -33.81 -10.55 -2.27
CA ASN A 229 -35.26 -10.42 -2.41
C ASN A 229 -35.80 -11.24 -3.58
N GLU A 230 -35.14 -11.26 -4.72
CA GLU A 230 -35.54 -12.05 -5.89
C GLU A 230 -35.51 -13.55 -5.58
N VAL A 231 -34.49 -14.04 -4.87
CA VAL A 231 -34.39 -15.42 -4.41
C VAL A 231 -35.55 -15.79 -3.45
N LYS A 232 -35.78 -14.93 -2.43
CA LYS A 232 -36.88 -15.15 -1.44
C LYS A 232 -38.26 -15.15 -2.08
N ASN A 233 -38.46 -14.30 -3.08
CA ASN A 233 -39.72 -14.16 -3.80
C ASN A 233 -39.85 -15.15 -4.97
N LYS A 234 -38.85 -16.04 -5.19
CA LYS A 234 -38.79 -17.02 -6.29
C LYS A 234 -38.91 -16.38 -7.68
N THR A 235 -38.41 -15.14 -7.83
CA THR A 235 -38.33 -14.45 -9.11
C THR A 235 -36.98 -14.61 -9.80
N PHE A 236 -35.98 -15.12 -9.09
CA PHE A 236 -34.70 -15.60 -9.60
C PHE A 236 -34.55 -17.10 -9.24
N PRO A 237 -34.06 -17.98 -10.17
CA PRO A 237 -33.64 -17.69 -11.54
C PRO A 237 -34.87 -17.49 -12.47
N THR A 238 -34.68 -16.71 -13.54
CA THR A 238 -35.65 -16.64 -14.66
C THR A 238 -35.30 -17.66 -15.71
N GLU A 239 -36.17 -17.82 -16.75
CA GLU A 239 -35.94 -18.73 -17.88
C GLU A 239 -34.56 -18.56 -18.54
N LYS A 240 -33.98 -17.34 -18.52
CA LYS A 240 -32.65 -17.03 -19.07
C LYS A 240 -31.49 -17.61 -18.24
N HIS A 241 -31.77 -18.05 -17.02
CA HIS A 241 -30.77 -18.51 -16.07
C HIS A 241 -30.85 -20.01 -15.74
N ILE A 242 -31.71 -20.75 -16.46
CA ILE A 242 -31.92 -22.20 -16.27
C ILE A 242 -31.38 -23.01 -17.45
N PHE A 243 -30.95 -24.21 -17.17
CA PHE A 243 -30.59 -25.19 -18.20
C PHE A 243 -31.78 -26.11 -18.46
N THR A 244 -32.12 -26.32 -19.72
CA THR A 244 -33.20 -27.23 -20.14
C THR A 244 -32.60 -28.41 -20.89
N ILE A 245 -33.26 -29.58 -20.77
CA ILE A 245 -32.92 -30.74 -21.59
C ILE A 245 -33.35 -30.41 -23.02
N LYS A 246 -32.41 -30.41 -23.96
CA LYS A 246 -32.77 -30.38 -25.40
C LYS A 246 -33.52 -31.66 -25.72
N LYS A 247 -34.80 -31.54 -26.09
CA LYS A 247 -35.55 -32.63 -26.69
C LYS A 247 -35.07 -32.92 -28.10
#